data_57c8873c8df8b85febb00fa2fbcd0513
#
_entry.id   57c8873c8df8b85febb00fa2fbcd0513
#
_cell.length_a   1.000
_cell.length_b   1.000
_cell.length_c   1.000
_cell.angle_alpha   90.00
_cell.angle_beta   90.00
_cell.angle_gamma   90.00
#
_symmetry.space_group_name_H-M   'P 1'
#
loop_
_entity.id
_entity.type
_entity.pdbx_description
1 polymer ?
#
loop_
_entity_poly.entity_id
_entity_poly.type
_entity_poly.pdbx_seq_one_letter_code
_entity_poly.pdbx_strand_id
1 'polypeptide(L)'
;MKTISKGLVIVALFFGVWMLLSQIDFVKHFKVKEAKSGTEKTIGDIIWDEIENTETIIFDDSIVNTLDSLLLPICKENGIERDSLKVHIIDKDEVNAFAMPDNHLVVYTGLIKACKNEQALLGVLGHEIAHIEGNHVM
;
A
#
# COMPACT_ATOMS: atom_id res chain seq x y z
N MET A 1 -21.09 40.74 37.85
CA MET A 1 -19.67 40.72 37.49
C MET A 1 -18.94 39.41 37.89
N LYS A 2 -19.20 38.80 39.06
CA LYS A 2 -18.47 37.57 39.50
C LYS A 2 -18.80 36.26 38.70
N THR A 3 -19.94 36.17 38.01
CA THR A 3 -20.31 35.01 37.19
C THR A 3 -19.66 35.01 35.82
N ILE A 4 -19.51 36.19 35.21
CA ILE A 4 -18.89 36.32 33.90
C ILE A 4 -17.38 36.01 33.96
N SER A 5 -16.69 36.41 35.05
CA SER A 5 -15.29 36.11 35.24
C SER A 5 -15.03 34.60 35.43
N LYS A 6 -15.92 33.88 36.09
CA LYS A 6 -15.84 32.42 36.24
C LYS A 6 -16.01 31.70 34.92
N GLY A 7 -16.95 32.15 34.06
CA GLY A 7 -17.14 31.59 32.71
C GLY A 7 -15.91 31.80 31.81
N LEU A 8 -15.30 32.99 31.86
CA LEU A 8 -14.06 33.29 31.11
C LEU A 8 -12.89 32.39 31.53
N VAL A 9 -12.73 32.14 32.83
CA VAL A 9 -11.68 31.24 33.33
C VAL A 9 -11.88 29.81 32.86
N ILE A 10 -13.12 29.30 32.84
CA ILE A 10 -13.41 27.94 32.34
C ILE A 10 -13.08 27.82 30.84
N VAL A 11 -13.49 28.81 30.05
CA VAL A 11 -13.17 28.84 28.61
C VAL A 11 -11.66 28.90 28.37
N ALA A 12 -10.95 29.71 29.12
CA ALA A 12 -9.49 29.82 28.99
C ALA A 12 -8.78 28.51 29.38
N LEU A 13 -9.26 27.82 30.43
CA LEU A 13 -8.73 26.50 30.82
C LEU A 13 -9.01 25.46 29.73
N PHE A 14 -10.22 25.43 29.19
CA PHE A 14 -10.57 24.50 28.11
C PHE A 14 -9.71 24.73 26.86
N PHE A 15 -9.50 26.00 26.49
CA PHE A 15 -8.65 26.37 25.35
C PHE A 15 -7.19 26.03 25.60
N GLY A 16 -6.69 26.21 26.81
CA GLY A 16 -5.33 25.83 27.22
C GLY A 16 -5.12 24.31 27.15
N VAL A 17 -6.06 23.53 27.66
CA VAL A 17 -6.02 22.06 27.58
C VAL A 17 -6.11 21.60 26.13
N TRP A 18 -7.00 22.19 25.33
CA TRP A 18 -7.11 21.87 23.90
C TRP A 18 -5.81 22.19 23.14
N MET A 19 -5.19 23.34 23.45
CA MET A 19 -3.91 23.74 22.83
C MET A 19 -2.76 22.81 23.21
N LEU A 20 -2.72 22.32 24.46
CA LEU A 20 -1.75 21.33 24.90
C LEU A 20 -1.96 19.98 24.22
N LEU A 21 -3.21 19.51 24.12
CA LEU A 21 -3.56 18.26 23.47
C LEU A 21 -3.30 18.31 21.95
N SER A 22 -3.50 19.46 21.29
CA SER A 22 -3.24 19.63 19.87
C SER A 22 -1.75 19.59 19.49
N GLN A 23 -0.86 19.75 20.45
CA GLN A 23 0.59 19.61 20.24
C GLN A 23 1.08 18.14 20.35
N ILE A 24 0.24 17.24 20.87
CA ILE A 24 0.56 15.83 20.98
C ILE A 24 0.18 15.16 19.65
N ASP A 25 1.20 14.75 18.91
CA ASP A 25 1.01 13.92 17.72
C ASP A 25 0.65 12.49 18.17
N PHE A 26 -0.67 12.27 18.40
CA PHE A 26 -1.20 10.99 18.88
C PHE A 26 -0.80 9.83 17.96
N VAL A 27 -0.65 10.08 16.66
CA VAL A 27 -0.27 9.05 15.68
C VAL A 27 1.15 8.57 15.94
N LYS A 28 2.07 9.47 16.29
CA LYS A 28 3.46 9.11 16.66
C LYS A 28 3.55 8.45 18.04
N HIS A 29 2.72 8.91 19.00
CA HIS A 29 2.84 8.45 20.38
C HIS A 29 2.26 7.05 20.60
N PHE A 30 1.22 6.67 19.87
CA PHE A 30 0.54 5.39 20.03
C PHE A 30 1.02 4.28 19.08
N LYS A 31 2.13 4.46 18.35
CA LYS A 31 2.68 3.45 17.41
C LYS A 31 1.62 2.90 16.43
N VAL A 32 0.65 3.73 16.08
CA VAL A 32 -0.46 3.34 15.19
C VAL A 32 0.08 2.81 13.86
N LYS A 33 1.18 3.37 13.38
CA LYS A 33 1.83 2.96 12.13
C LYS A 33 2.38 1.52 12.21
N GLU A 34 2.98 1.14 13.36
CA GLU A 34 3.51 -0.23 13.57
C GLU A 34 2.38 -1.26 13.70
N ALA A 35 1.30 -0.91 14.42
CA ALA A 35 0.13 -1.78 14.56
C ALA A 35 -0.59 -1.98 13.21
N LYS A 36 -0.71 -0.92 12.40
CA LYS A 36 -1.28 -0.99 11.05
C LYS A 36 -0.44 -1.88 10.14
N SER A 37 0.88 -1.69 10.12
CA SER A 37 1.81 -2.50 9.32
C SER A 37 1.75 -3.99 9.69
N GLY A 38 1.69 -4.33 10.98
CA GLY A 38 1.56 -5.73 11.41
C GLY A 38 0.25 -6.38 10.96
N THR A 39 -0.85 -5.63 11.00
CA THR A 39 -2.16 -6.12 10.54
C THR A 39 -2.20 -6.26 9.02
N GLU A 40 -1.67 -5.30 8.28
CA GLU A 40 -1.59 -5.34 6.82
C GLU A 40 -0.77 -6.53 6.34
N LYS A 41 0.38 -6.81 6.97
CA LYS A 41 1.20 -7.98 6.70
C LYS A 41 0.42 -9.27 6.90
N THR A 42 -0.25 -9.43 8.04
CA THR A 42 -1.04 -10.63 8.34
C THR A 42 -2.17 -10.83 7.33
N ILE A 43 -2.86 -9.75 6.93
CA ILE A 43 -3.94 -9.84 5.94
C ILE A 43 -3.38 -10.16 4.55
N GLY A 44 -2.29 -9.53 4.14
CA GLY A 44 -1.63 -9.79 2.87
C GLY A 44 -1.20 -11.25 2.74
N ASP A 45 -0.53 -11.77 3.76
CA ASP A 45 -0.07 -13.15 3.80
C ASP A 45 -1.26 -14.15 3.73
N ILE A 46 -2.34 -13.93 4.49
CA ILE A 46 -3.52 -14.81 4.46
C ILE A 46 -4.18 -14.81 3.07
N ILE A 47 -4.34 -13.65 2.46
CA ILE A 47 -4.93 -13.56 1.11
C ILE A 47 -4.01 -14.24 0.10
N TRP A 48 -2.70 -14.03 0.22
CA TRP A 48 -1.74 -14.66 -0.69
C TRP A 48 -1.75 -16.18 -0.56
N ASP A 49 -1.74 -16.72 0.65
CA ASP A 49 -1.82 -18.17 0.90
C ASP A 49 -3.05 -18.80 0.24
N GLU A 50 -4.21 -18.13 0.29
CA GLU A 50 -5.43 -18.60 -0.37
C GLU A 50 -5.30 -18.58 -1.90
N ILE A 51 -4.72 -17.52 -2.46
CA ILE A 51 -4.47 -17.42 -3.90
C ILE A 51 -3.49 -18.49 -4.36
N GLU A 52 -2.39 -18.69 -3.65
CA GLU A 52 -1.36 -19.68 -3.97
C GLU A 52 -1.91 -21.11 -3.95
N ASN A 53 -2.88 -21.40 -3.09
CA ASN A 53 -3.55 -22.70 -3.03
C ASN A 53 -4.61 -22.93 -4.12
N THR A 54 -5.15 -21.87 -4.72
CA THR A 54 -6.28 -21.94 -5.64
C THR A 54 -5.93 -21.63 -7.10
N GLU A 55 -4.86 -20.87 -7.33
CA GLU A 55 -4.46 -20.40 -8.65
C GLU A 55 -3.11 -21.01 -9.09
N THR A 56 -2.84 -20.99 -10.38
CA THR A 56 -1.56 -21.47 -10.95
C THR A 56 -0.55 -20.33 -10.98
N ILE A 57 0.48 -20.41 -10.15
CA ILE A 57 1.54 -19.40 -10.08
C ILE A 57 2.62 -19.70 -11.11
N ILE A 58 3.09 -18.67 -11.81
CA ILE A 58 4.21 -18.75 -12.76
C ILE A 58 5.52 -18.44 -12.00
N PHE A 59 6.41 -19.41 -11.98
CA PHE A 59 7.76 -19.29 -11.41
C PHE A 59 8.86 -19.29 -12.49
N ASP A 60 8.51 -19.04 -13.76
CA ASP A 60 9.49 -18.99 -14.84
C ASP A 60 10.41 -17.79 -14.68
N ASP A 61 11.71 -18.07 -14.41
CA ASP A 61 12.74 -17.06 -14.16
C ASP A 61 12.84 -16.05 -15.31
N SER A 62 12.59 -16.44 -16.55
CA SER A 62 12.66 -15.54 -17.71
C SER A 62 11.56 -14.49 -17.67
N ILE A 63 10.34 -14.89 -17.32
CA ILE A 63 9.17 -13.99 -17.24
C ILE A 63 9.32 -13.09 -16.02
N VAL A 64 9.68 -13.67 -14.88
CA VAL A 64 9.87 -12.93 -13.62
C VAL A 64 10.98 -11.89 -13.78
N ASN A 65 12.15 -12.26 -14.28
CA ASN A 65 13.27 -11.34 -14.48
C ASN A 65 12.95 -10.24 -15.50
N THR A 66 12.16 -10.54 -16.53
CA THR A 66 11.71 -9.52 -17.49
C THR A 66 10.83 -8.49 -16.80
N LEU A 67 9.84 -8.97 -16.04
CA LEU A 67 8.95 -8.08 -15.30
C LEU A 67 9.70 -7.24 -14.26
N ASP A 68 10.65 -7.83 -13.56
CA ASP A 68 11.52 -7.14 -12.63
C ASP A 68 12.33 -6.02 -13.30
N SER A 69 12.88 -6.30 -14.46
CA SER A 69 13.64 -5.30 -15.25
C SER A 69 12.76 -4.13 -15.67
N LEU A 70 11.50 -4.38 -15.97
CA LEU A 70 10.51 -3.34 -16.29
C LEU A 70 10.11 -2.51 -15.07
N LEU A 71 9.99 -3.12 -13.91
CA LEU A 71 9.57 -2.44 -12.68
C LEU A 71 10.69 -1.62 -12.02
N LEU A 72 11.95 -2.01 -12.20
CA LEU A 72 13.10 -1.36 -11.58
C LEU A 72 13.16 0.16 -11.81
N PRO A 73 12.96 0.72 -13.03
CA PRO A 73 12.94 2.17 -13.24
C PRO A 73 11.83 2.86 -12.46
N ILE A 74 10.62 2.28 -12.44
CA ILE A 74 9.47 2.86 -11.72
C ILE A 74 9.77 2.91 -10.23
N CYS A 75 10.25 1.82 -9.66
CA CYS A 75 10.61 1.76 -8.24
C CYS A 75 11.68 2.81 -7.91
N LYS A 76 12.73 2.90 -8.72
CA LYS A 76 13.83 3.85 -8.51
C LYS A 76 13.38 5.32 -8.59
N GLU A 77 12.55 5.67 -9.56
CA GLU A 77 12.06 7.04 -9.73
C GLU A 77 11.12 7.48 -8.59
N ASN A 78 10.41 6.53 -7.98
CA ASN A 78 9.48 6.79 -6.88
C ASN A 78 10.07 6.51 -5.48
N GLY A 79 11.34 6.16 -5.38
CA GLY A 79 11.99 5.90 -4.09
C GLY A 79 11.52 4.62 -3.40
N ILE A 80 10.99 3.67 -4.18
CA ILE A 80 10.51 2.38 -3.70
C ILE A 80 11.66 1.37 -3.76
N GLU A 81 11.93 0.69 -2.66
CA GLU A 81 12.86 -0.45 -2.68
C GLU A 81 12.22 -1.61 -3.44
N ARG A 82 12.83 -2.03 -4.59
CA ARG A 82 12.28 -3.11 -5.41
C ARG A 82 12.04 -4.40 -4.61
N ASP A 83 12.94 -4.73 -3.69
CA ASP A 83 12.86 -5.92 -2.86
C ASP A 83 11.72 -5.88 -1.83
N SER A 84 11.16 -4.70 -1.57
CA SER A 84 9.96 -4.57 -0.73
C SER A 84 8.67 -4.93 -1.47
N LEU A 85 8.68 -4.94 -2.80
CA LEU A 85 7.53 -5.25 -3.64
C LEU A 85 7.50 -6.73 -3.99
N LYS A 86 6.47 -7.44 -3.53
CA LYS A 86 6.24 -8.88 -3.75
C LYS A 86 5.44 -9.05 -5.03
N VAL A 87 6.10 -9.35 -6.14
CA VAL A 87 5.46 -9.49 -7.45
C VAL A 87 5.14 -10.96 -7.72
N HIS A 88 3.89 -11.22 -8.08
CA HIS A 88 3.37 -12.55 -8.36
C HIS A 88 2.72 -12.58 -9.74
N ILE A 89 2.97 -13.65 -10.49
CA ILE A 89 2.38 -13.85 -11.81
C ILE A 89 1.47 -15.08 -11.74
N ILE A 90 0.20 -14.89 -12.10
CA ILE A 90 -0.81 -15.96 -12.11
C ILE A 90 -1.16 -16.30 -13.56
N ASP A 91 -1.17 -17.59 -13.89
CA ASP A 91 -1.61 -18.07 -15.20
C ASP A 91 -3.14 -18.03 -15.30
N LYS A 92 -3.62 -16.89 -15.79
CA LYS A 92 -5.05 -16.62 -15.94
C LYS A 92 -5.28 -15.73 -17.16
N ASP A 93 -6.20 -16.10 -18.02
CA ASP A 93 -6.48 -15.37 -19.26
C ASP A 93 -7.24 -14.04 -19.05
N GLU A 94 -7.67 -13.75 -17.83
CA GLU A 94 -8.28 -12.47 -17.48
C GLU A 94 -7.28 -11.32 -17.62
N VAL A 95 -7.73 -10.19 -18.18
CA VAL A 95 -6.90 -8.98 -18.33
C VAL A 95 -6.97 -8.19 -17.04
N ASN A 96 -6.09 -8.50 -16.09
CA ASN A 96 -6.11 -7.88 -14.77
C ASN A 96 -4.73 -7.85 -14.11
N ALA A 97 -4.53 -6.85 -13.22
CA ALA A 97 -3.50 -6.79 -12.19
C ALA A 97 -4.09 -6.06 -10.99
N PHE A 98 -3.61 -6.33 -9.79
CA PHE A 98 -4.07 -5.67 -8.58
C PHE A 98 -3.03 -5.69 -7.47
N ALA A 99 -3.09 -4.66 -6.64
CA ALA A 99 -2.28 -4.57 -5.43
C ALA A 99 -3.04 -5.15 -4.22
N MET A 100 -2.29 -5.75 -3.29
CA MET A 100 -2.81 -6.27 -2.03
C MET A 100 -1.98 -5.72 -0.86
N PRO A 101 -2.49 -5.82 0.38
CA PRO A 101 -1.74 -5.44 1.58
C PRO A 101 -0.36 -6.12 1.64
N ASP A 102 0.59 -5.51 2.35
CA ASP A 102 1.98 -5.94 2.49
C ASP A 102 2.77 -5.97 1.17
N ASN A 103 2.51 -4.99 0.31
CA ASN A 103 3.24 -4.73 -0.95
C ASN A 103 3.16 -5.90 -1.97
N HIS A 104 2.10 -6.70 -1.94
CA HIS A 104 1.87 -7.69 -2.97
C HIS A 104 1.32 -7.03 -4.24
N LEU A 105 1.92 -7.35 -5.37
CA LEU A 105 1.46 -6.98 -6.71
C LEU A 105 1.18 -8.25 -7.51
N VAL A 106 -0.07 -8.50 -7.84
CA VAL A 106 -0.49 -9.66 -8.62
C VAL A 106 -0.72 -9.24 -10.07
N VAL A 107 -0.17 -10.02 -11.01
CA VAL A 107 -0.26 -9.77 -12.44
C VAL A 107 -0.76 -11.04 -13.15
N TYR A 108 -1.83 -10.94 -13.92
CA TYR A 108 -2.33 -12.06 -14.69
C TYR A 108 -1.66 -12.16 -16.06
N THR A 109 -1.39 -13.38 -16.52
CA THR A 109 -0.82 -13.61 -17.87
C THR A 109 -1.69 -13.01 -18.98
N GLY A 110 -3.01 -12.95 -18.77
CA GLY A 110 -3.94 -12.30 -19.70
C GLY A 110 -3.65 -10.81 -19.90
N LEU A 111 -3.27 -10.08 -18.85
CA LEU A 111 -2.84 -8.69 -18.98
C LEU A 111 -1.55 -8.56 -19.78
N ILE A 112 -0.56 -9.41 -19.49
CA ILE A 112 0.74 -9.40 -20.19
C ILE A 112 0.52 -9.65 -21.68
N LYS A 113 -0.33 -10.65 -22.04
CA LYS A 113 -0.67 -10.98 -23.42
C LYS A 113 -1.47 -9.87 -24.12
N ALA A 114 -2.33 -9.15 -23.40
CA ALA A 114 -3.18 -8.09 -23.94
C ALA A 114 -2.43 -6.79 -24.19
N CYS A 115 -1.36 -6.52 -23.47
CA CYS A 115 -0.56 -5.33 -23.64
C CYS A 115 0.20 -5.35 -24.98
N LYS A 116 0.03 -4.29 -25.77
CA LYS A 116 0.66 -4.18 -27.10
C LYS A 116 2.16 -3.94 -27.03
N ASN A 117 2.65 -3.43 -25.94
CA ASN A 117 4.05 -3.10 -25.71
C ASN A 117 4.30 -2.98 -24.19
N GLU A 118 5.58 -2.89 -23.82
CA GLU A 118 6.05 -2.75 -22.44
C GLU A 118 5.49 -1.50 -21.76
N GLN A 119 5.38 -0.38 -22.48
CA GLN A 119 4.89 0.88 -21.94
C GLN A 119 3.42 0.79 -21.50
N ALA A 120 2.60 0.02 -22.23
CA ALA A 120 1.22 -0.22 -21.84
C ALA A 120 1.13 -1.05 -20.55
N LEU A 121 1.96 -2.08 -20.42
CA LEU A 121 2.06 -2.88 -19.21
C LEU A 121 2.56 -2.03 -18.03
N LEU A 122 3.64 -1.27 -18.23
CA LEU A 122 4.19 -0.37 -17.22
C LEU A 122 3.19 0.67 -16.73
N GLY A 123 2.32 1.18 -17.62
CA GLY A 123 1.26 2.11 -17.24
C GLY A 123 0.28 1.50 -16.23
N VAL A 124 -0.13 0.25 -16.44
CA VAL A 124 -1.01 -0.47 -15.52
C VAL A 124 -0.28 -0.77 -14.21
N LEU A 125 0.90 -1.37 -14.28
CA LEU A 125 1.67 -1.74 -13.08
C LEU A 125 2.07 -0.53 -12.25
N GLY A 126 2.42 0.61 -12.87
CA GLY A 126 2.69 1.86 -12.18
C GLY A 126 1.46 2.40 -11.43
N HIS A 127 0.27 2.20 -11.99
CA HIS A 127 -0.98 2.55 -11.32
C HIS A 127 -1.19 1.70 -10.05
N GLU A 128 -0.99 0.39 -10.13
CA GLU A 128 -1.12 -0.52 -8.98
C GLU A 128 -0.05 -0.23 -7.91
N ILE A 129 1.19 0.06 -8.31
CA ILE A 129 2.25 0.46 -7.38
C ILE A 129 1.90 1.76 -6.65
N ALA A 130 1.27 2.73 -7.33
CA ALA A 130 0.81 3.95 -6.69
C ALA A 130 -0.26 3.70 -5.61
N HIS A 131 -1.09 2.66 -5.76
CA HIS A 131 -2.02 2.22 -4.71
C HIS A 131 -1.29 1.66 -3.50
N ILE A 132 -0.22 0.88 -3.71
CA ILE A 132 0.63 0.36 -2.62
C ILE A 132 1.24 1.54 -1.83
N GLU A 133 1.90 2.49 -2.52
CA GLU A 133 2.54 3.64 -1.90
C GLU A 133 1.56 4.58 -1.19
N GLY A 134 0.38 4.78 -1.77
CA GLY A 134 -0.67 5.60 -1.18
C GLY A 134 -1.38 4.94 0.02
N ASN A 135 -1.03 3.69 0.40
CA ASN A 135 -1.80 2.88 1.35
C ASN A 135 -3.31 2.83 1.00
N HIS A 136 -3.61 2.82 -0.30
CA HIS A 136 -4.98 2.73 -0.82
C HIS A 136 -5.36 1.29 -1.20
N VAL A 137 -4.61 0.33 -0.71
CA VAL A 137 -4.89 -1.09 -0.93
C VAL A 137 -6.04 -1.48 0.00
N MET A 138 -7.13 -1.95 -0.58
CA MET A 138 -8.30 -2.41 0.15
C MET A 138 -8.08 -3.81 0.71
#